data_116e6e7210c08a8712bb180bf2a9d57b
#
_entry.id   116e6e7210c08a8712bb180bf2a9d57b
#
_cell.length_a   1.000
_cell.length_b   1.000
_cell.length_c   1.000
_cell.angle_alpha   90.00
_cell.angle_beta   90.00
_cell.angle_gamma   90.00
#
_symmetry.space_group_name_H-M   'P 1'
#
loop_
_entity.id
_entity.type
_entity.pdbx_description
1 polymer ?
#
loop_
_entity_poly.entity_id
_entity_poly.type
_entity_poly.pdbx_seq_one_letter_code
_entity_poly.pdbx_strand_id
1 'polypeptide(L)'
;NLSTARSAERAREVGIRKSVGAHRWQLAMQFLSESVILSLIALLLAILLVELFLPSINNLSQRHLEFPLLSNVWFFGLIIAATVMLGVISGLYPAAYLSAFQPVKVLKGSVQTGRNKSLLRNVLVVAQFSSAIFLMIATVFAVRQLRYMESRDPGFNREQVVNIPLDEVTYKKFDVLKQELLANSSVTGVTGAQDVLGSHLDQSGVQFQGDGPLRQLTSTRLIVDHDYLSVYKIALTIGRNFSSAASANGKEYIINEALAKELLKDSPKKPMSWLLGKNFGFDSIGTIVGIAKDFNFNSLHYKIETMFIYNQKDWGFSNLSVKINANKPGNAISFIQSVWQKNCQGHPFEYQFLDDHFAEVYRADSQVSAIVGVLAGLTIVISCLGLFGLASYSAEKRVKEVGIRKVLGASVQNIVNMLSKDFLKYVLLAALIALPLSWLTVHKWIQDYAYRIEISWWIFVIAVLVALLIAFITISFQAIKTAIANPVKSLRSE
;
A
#
# COMPACT_ATOMS: atom_id res chain seq x y z
N ASN A 1 6.15 11.43 25.82
CA ASN A 1 6.25 12.90 25.81
C ASN A 1 5.49 13.55 26.99
N LEU A 2 4.20 13.26 27.18
CA LEU A 2 3.38 13.80 28.27
C LEU A 2 3.87 13.39 29.67
N SER A 3 4.28 12.14 29.84
CA SER A 3 4.84 11.62 31.11
C SER A 3 6.10 12.36 31.52
N THR A 4 7.03 12.61 30.58
CA THR A 4 8.26 13.37 30.84
C THR A 4 8.00 14.86 31.11
N ALA A 5 6.95 15.43 30.51
CA ALA A 5 6.57 16.82 30.76
C ALA A 5 6.01 16.99 32.18
N ARG A 6 5.06 16.13 32.62
CA ARG A 6 4.48 16.16 33.96
C ARG A 6 5.44 15.76 35.08
N SER A 7 6.50 15.01 34.79
CA SER A 7 7.52 14.64 35.78
C SER A 7 8.17 15.86 36.46
N ALA A 8 8.29 16.96 35.75
CA ALA A 8 8.89 18.19 36.31
C ALA A 8 7.97 18.88 37.33
N GLU A 9 6.65 18.76 37.23
CA GLU A 9 5.67 19.33 38.18
C GLU A 9 5.67 18.55 39.48
N ARG A 10 5.86 17.23 39.41
CA ARG A 10 5.93 16.36 40.57
C ARG A 10 7.26 16.45 41.33
N ALA A 11 8.25 17.20 40.84
CA ALA A 11 9.55 17.35 41.51
C ALA A 11 9.43 17.94 42.92
N ARG A 12 8.49 18.90 43.13
CA ARG A 12 8.25 19.51 44.43
C ARG A 12 7.62 18.51 45.41
N GLU A 13 6.66 17.71 44.98
CA GLU A 13 6.05 16.62 45.75
C GLU A 13 7.10 15.59 46.16
N VAL A 14 7.94 15.15 45.24
CA VAL A 14 9.04 14.22 45.51
C VAL A 14 10.05 14.83 46.51
N GLY A 15 10.35 16.12 46.37
CA GLY A 15 11.21 16.82 47.31
C GLY A 15 10.68 16.82 48.74
N ILE A 16 9.37 17.10 48.92
CA ILE A 16 8.68 17.07 50.22
C ILE A 16 8.68 15.64 50.78
N ARG A 17 8.28 14.63 49.99
CA ARG A 17 8.27 13.24 50.46
C ARG A 17 9.66 12.75 50.92
N LYS A 18 10.73 13.15 50.22
CA LYS A 18 12.09 12.83 50.61
C LYS A 18 12.54 13.55 51.88
N SER A 19 12.11 14.77 52.11
CA SER A 19 12.41 15.48 53.35
C SER A 19 11.73 14.88 54.58
N VAL A 20 10.63 14.14 54.37
CA VAL A 20 9.89 13.35 55.38
C VAL A 20 10.39 11.89 55.51
N GLY A 21 11.49 11.54 54.76
CA GLY A 21 12.15 10.25 54.92
C GLY A 21 11.86 9.18 53.84
N ALA A 22 11.18 9.51 52.77
CA ALA A 22 10.91 8.55 51.69
C ALA A 22 12.19 8.10 50.96
N HIS A 23 12.40 6.78 50.86
CA HIS A 23 13.54 6.19 50.16
C HIS A 23 13.41 6.31 48.64
N ARG A 24 14.57 6.46 47.98
CA ARG A 24 14.62 6.57 46.49
C ARG A 24 13.92 5.40 45.77
N TRP A 25 14.09 4.19 46.31
CA TRP A 25 13.49 2.98 45.74
C TRP A 25 11.97 2.99 45.82
N GLN A 26 11.41 3.45 46.94
CA GLN A 26 9.94 3.52 47.12
C GLN A 26 9.32 4.48 46.10
N LEU A 27 9.92 5.63 45.86
CA LEU A 27 9.48 6.60 44.85
C LEU A 27 9.64 6.06 43.42
N ALA A 28 10.75 5.36 43.14
CA ALA A 28 10.95 4.74 41.84
C ALA A 28 9.91 3.68 41.54
N MET A 29 9.65 2.79 42.50
CA MET A 29 8.61 1.74 42.37
C MET A 29 7.21 2.33 42.22
N GLN A 30 6.90 3.42 42.93
CA GLN A 30 5.62 4.11 42.75
C GLN A 30 5.44 4.64 41.32
N PHE A 31 6.44 5.31 40.74
CA PHE A 31 6.35 5.82 39.37
C PHE A 31 6.31 4.71 38.32
N LEU A 32 7.04 3.60 38.56
CA LEU A 32 6.97 2.42 37.70
C LEU A 32 5.59 1.78 37.73
N SER A 33 5.02 1.58 38.95
CA SER A 33 3.67 1.00 39.09
C SER A 33 2.59 1.89 38.46
N GLU A 34 2.65 3.23 38.65
CA GLU A 34 1.75 4.16 37.95
C GLU A 34 1.84 4.00 36.42
N SER A 35 3.06 3.90 35.87
CA SER A 35 3.26 3.73 34.43
C SER A 35 2.73 2.40 33.90
N VAL A 36 2.92 1.32 34.66
CA VAL A 36 2.39 -0.02 34.31
C VAL A 36 0.87 -0.03 34.38
N ILE A 37 0.26 0.55 35.42
CA ILE A 37 -1.21 0.64 35.52
C ILE A 37 -1.79 1.45 34.35
N LEU A 38 -1.19 2.58 34.00
CA LEU A 38 -1.62 3.38 32.85
C LEU A 38 -1.48 2.59 31.53
N SER A 39 -0.43 1.78 31.39
CA SER A 39 -0.24 0.94 30.20
C SER A 39 -1.29 -0.17 30.13
N LEU A 40 -1.69 -0.77 31.26
CA LEU A 40 -2.76 -1.76 31.33
C LEU A 40 -4.14 -1.15 31.00
N ILE A 41 -4.42 0.07 31.48
CA ILE A 41 -5.64 0.80 31.10
C ILE A 41 -5.62 1.10 29.60
N ALA A 42 -4.48 1.53 29.07
CA ALA A 42 -4.31 1.75 27.62
C ALA A 42 -4.50 0.47 26.81
N LEU A 43 -4.08 -0.69 27.34
CA LEU A 43 -4.32 -1.99 26.71
C LEU A 43 -5.82 -2.29 26.60
N LEU A 44 -6.61 -2.06 27.66
CA LEU A 44 -8.06 -2.25 27.60
C LEU A 44 -8.71 -1.39 26.53
N LEU A 45 -8.31 -0.12 26.43
CA LEU A 45 -8.78 0.78 25.37
C LEU A 45 -8.32 0.31 23.98
N ALA A 46 -7.08 -0.18 23.86
CA ALA A 46 -6.55 -0.71 22.60
C ALA A 46 -7.33 -1.94 22.12
N ILE A 47 -7.65 -2.86 23.05
CA ILE A 47 -8.47 -4.04 22.74
C ILE A 47 -9.85 -3.61 22.23
N LEU A 48 -10.49 -2.67 22.90
CA LEU A 48 -11.80 -2.16 22.50
C LEU A 48 -11.75 -1.50 21.11
N LEU A 49 -10.69 -0.74 20.83
CA LEU A 49 -10.50 -0.15 19.49
C LEU A 49 -10.23 -1.21 18.43
N VAL A 50 -9.43 -2.24 18.73
CA VAL A 50 -9.19 -3.35 17.80
C VAL A 50 -10.50 -4.05 17.45
N GLU A 51 -11.31 -4.42 18.42
CA GLU A 51 -12.61 -5.05 18.21
C GLU A 51 -13.56 -4.16 17.37
N LEU A 52 -13.58 -2.85 17.64
CA LEU A 52 -14.40 -1.91 16.91
C LEU A 52 -13.98 -1.76 15.44
N PHE A 53 -12.67 -1.73 15.16
CA PHE A 53 -12.15 -1.53 13.82
C PHE A 53 -11.88 -2.83 13.05
N LEU A 54 -11.88 -3.99 13.71
CA LEU A 54 -11.60 -5.29 13.11
C LEU A 54 -12.49 -5.60 11.90
N PRO A 55 -13.83 -5.35 11.91
CA PRO A 55 -14.67 -5.55 10.73
C PRO A 55 -14.23 -4.69 9.55
N SER A 56 -13.85 -3.43 9.80
CA SER A 56 -13.39 -2.51 8.75
C SER A 56 -12.04 -2.97 8.17
N ILE A 57 -11.14 -3.48 9.01
CA ILE A 57 -9.85 -4.04 8.60
C ILE A 57 -10.07 -5.33 7.80
N ASN A 58 -11.00 -6.20 8.21
CA ASN A 58 -11.35 -7.41 7.49
C ASN A 58 -11.91 -7.10 6.10
N ASN A 59 -12.80 -6.13 6.01
CA ASN A 59 -13.33 -5.66 4.71
C ASN A 59 -12.22 -5.08 3.82
N LEU A 60 -11.28 -4.33 4.39
CA LEU A 60 -10.16 -3.73 3.65
C LEU A 60 -9.16 -4.79 3.18
N SER A 61 -8.81 -5.74 4.06
CA SER A 61 -7.86 -6.80 3.77
C SER A 61 -8.47 -7.99 3.04
N GLN A 62 -9.82 -8.08 3.02
CA GLN A 62 -10.59 -9.23 2.54
C GLN A 62 -10.12 -10.57 3.15
N ARG A 63 -9.66 -10.50 4.39
CA ARG A 63 -9.26 -11.65 5.20
C ARG A 63 -10.14 -11.70 6.44
N HIS A 64 -10.45 -12.90 6.88
CA HIS A 64 -11.11 -13.13 8.15
C HIS A 64 -10.04 -13.15 9.26
N LEU A 65 -9.61 -11.94 9.67
CA LEU A 65 -8.74 -11.81 10.84
C LEU A 65 -9.60 -11.92 12.09
N GLU A 66 -9.21 -12.80 12.98
CA GLU A 66 -9.83 -12.94 14.30
C GLU A 66 -8.82 -12.46 15.34
N PHE A 67 -9.31 -11.83 16.39
CA PHE A 67 -8.48 -11.42 17.52
C PHE A 67 -8.66 -12.43 18.67
N PRO A 68 -7.82 -13.48 18.76
CA PRO A 68 -8.05 -14.64 19.61
C PRO A 68 -7.66 -14.38 21.08
N LEU A 69 -8.23 -13.34 21.71
CA LEU A 69 -7.92 -13.00 23.10
C LEU A 69 -8.30 -14.10 24.08
N LEU A 70 -9.49 -14.70 23.91
CA LEU A 70 -10.03 -15.69 24.84
C LEU A 70 -9.71 -17.13 24.43
N SER A 71 -9.42 -17.37 23.14
CA SER A 71 -9.14 -18.71 22.62
C SER A 71 -7.67 -19.10 22.73
N ASN A 72 -6.75 -18.13 22.85
CA ASN A 72 -5.31 -18.40 22.93
C ASN A 72 -4.66 -17.72 24.15
N VAL A 73 -4.56 -18.46 25.24
CA VAL A 73 -4.01 -18.00 26.54
C VAL A 73 -2.55 -17.53 26.39
N TRP A 74 -1.76 -18.18 25.54
CA TRP A 74 -0.37 -17.79 25.31
C TRP A 74 -0.27 -16.43 24.61
N PHE A 75 -1.13 -16.17 23.63
CA PHE A 75 -1.20 -14.89 22.92
C PHE A 75 -1.61 -13.76 23.87
N PHE A 76 -2.61 -14.01 24.72
CA PHE A 76 -3.05 -13.07 25.74
C PHE A 76 -1.94 -12.77 26.76
N GLY A 77 -1.26 -13.82 27.24
CA GLY A 77 -0.11 -13.68 28.13
C GLY A 77 1.03 -12.86 27.53
N LEU A 78 1.33 -13.07 26.23
CA LEU A 78 2.35 -12.32 25.51
C LEU A 78 1.98 -10.81 25.40
N ILE A 79 0.73 -10.50 25.12
CA ILE A 79 0.25 -9.10 25.04
C ILE A 79 0.38 -8.41 26.40
N ILE A 80 -0.03 -9.08 27.49
CA ILE A 80 0.11 -8.54 28.85
C ILE A 80 1.59 -8.34 29.18
N ALA A 81 2.45 -9.33 28.93
CA ALA A 81 3.88 -9.22 29.18
C ALA A 81 4.53 -8.07 28.40
N ALA A 82 4.20 -7.94 27.12
CA ALA A 82 4.65 -6.83 26.28
C ALA A 82 4.15 -5.47 26.82
N THR A 83 2.90 -5.38 27.27
CA THR A 83 2.31 -4.16 27.84
C THR A 83 2.99 -3.77 29.14
N VAL A 84 3.24 -4.73 30.04
CA VAL A 84 3.98 -4.50 31.29
C VAL A 84 5.40 -4.03 30.98
N MET A 85 6.08 -4.68 30.04
CA MET A 85 7.42 -4.29 29.62
C MET A 85 7.46 -2.86 29.06
N LEU A 86 6.48 -2.49 28.23
CA LEU A 86 6.32 -1.11 27.72
C LEU A 86 6.05 -0.12 28.85
N GLY A 87 5.21 -0.49 29.84
CA GLY A 87 4.94 0.29 31.04
C GLY A 87 6.20 0.54 31.85
N VAL A 88 7.02 -0.49 32.05
CA VAL A 88 8.32 -0.38 32.73
C VAL A 88 9.28 0.51 31.95
N ILE A 89 9.47 0.29 30.67
CA ILE A 89 10.38 1.10 29.82
C ILE A 89 9.96 2.57 29.83
N SER A 90 8.67 2.85 29.70
CA SER A 90 8.15 4.24 29.72
C SER A 90 8.27 4.90 31.07
N GLY A 91 8.19 4.13 32.17
CA GLY A 91 8.33 4.58 33.55
C GLY A 91 9.77 4.69 34.05
N LEU A 92 10.72 3.96 33.44
CA LEU A 92 12.13 3.95 33.87
C LEU A 92 12.75 5.36 33.90
N TYR A 93 12.54 6.13 32.87
CA TYR A 93 13.10 7.48 32.76
C TYR A 93 12.53 8.45 33.84
N PRO A 94 11.18 8.57 34.01
CA PRO A 94 10.59 9.35 35.09
C PRO A 94 11.04 8.86 36.47
N ALA A 95 11.02 7.55 36.69
CA ALA A 95 11.38 6.94 37.96
C ALA A 95 12.84 7.22 38.37
N ALA A 96 13.78 6.94 37.47
CA ALA A 96 15.21 7.19 37.71
C ALA A 96 15.49 8.67 37.94
N TYR A 97 14.86 9.53 37.13
CA TYR A 97 15.07 10.96 37.20
C TYR A 97 14.50 11.60 38.46
N LEU A 98 13.22 11.34 38.79
CA LEU A 98 12.57 11.93 39.96
C LEU A 98 13.16 11.39 41.28
N SER A 99 13.52 10.11 41.30
CA SER A 99 14.16 9.50 42.47
C SER A 99 15.58 10.04 42.72
N ALA A 100 16.24 10.65 41.74
CA ALA A 100 17.60 11.24 41.90
C ALA A 100 17.62 12.69 42.47
N PHE A 101 16.46 13.38 42.60
CA PHE A 101 16.40 14.75 43.09
C PHE A 101 16.89 14.90 44.53
N GLN A 102 17.69 15.98 44.77
CA GLN A 102 18.11 16.40 46.10
C GLN A 102 17.08 17.36 46.72
N PRO A 103 16.50 17.07 47.91
CA PRO A 103 15.43 17.88 48.51
C PRO A 103 15.80 19.37 48.66
N VAL A 104 17.02 19.66 49.06
CA VAL A 104 17.51 21.03 49.28
C VAL A 104 17.47 21.90 48.02
N LYS A 105 17.81 21.35 46.85
CA LYS A 105 17.78 22.08 45.59
C LYS A 105 16.37 22.35 45.10
N VAL A 106 15.44 21.42 45.38
CA VAL A 106 14.03 21.51 44.97
C VAL A 106 13.28 22.55 45.81
N LEU A 107 13.54 22.59 47.12
CA LEU A 107 12.87 23.50 48.05
C LEU A 107 13.40 24.96 47.94
N LYS A 108 14.68 25.16 47.54
CA LYS A 108 15.25 26.50 47.27
C LYS A 108 14.81 27.11 45.92
N GLY A 109 13.89 26.47 45.18
CA GLY A 109 13.37 27.03 43.92
C GLY A 109 14.36 26.98 42.75
N SER A 110 15.59 26.47 42.93
CA SER A 110 16.62 26.40 41.90
C SER A 110 16.59 25.09 41.10
N VAL A 111 15.42 24.57 40.76
CA VAL A 111 15.34 23.45 39.82
C VAL A 111 15.63 23.95 38.42
N GLN A 112 16.93 24.22 38.15
CA GLN A 112 17.39 24.42 36.79
C GLN A 112 17.08 23.15 36.01
N THR A 113 16.08 23.21 35.13
CA THR A 113 15.78 22.15 34.16
C THR A 113 17.00 22.04 33.23
N GLY A 114 17.89 21.09 33.51
CA GLY A 114 19.15 20.92 32.77
C GLY A 114 18.88 20.74 31.25
N ARG A 115 19.83 21.28 30.46
CA ARG A 115 19.84 21.30 28.99
C ARG A 115 19.56 19.91 28.35
N ASN A 116 19.97 18.84 29.03
CA ASN A 116 19.78 17.45 28.54
C ASN A 116 18.32 16.95 28.55
N LYS A 117 17.40 17.59 29.28
CA LYS A 117 15.98 17.14 29.39
C LYS A 117 15.14 17.55 28.21
N SER A 118 15.43 18.67 27.57
CA SER A 118 14.73 19.08 26.37
C SER A 118 15.16 18.22 25.18
N LEU A 119 16.37 17.63 25.24
CA LEU A 119 16.95 16.90 24.11
C LEU A 119 16.21 15.61 23.80
N LEU A 120 15.97 14.72 24.78
CA LEU A 120 15.23 13.45 24.55
C LEU A 120 13.83 13.71 24.01
N ARG A 121 13.13 14.67 24.61
CA ARG A 121 11.79 15.05 24.19
C ARG A 121 11.77 15.62 22.77
N ASN A 122 12.73 16.47 22.43
CA ASN A 122 12.85 17.06 21.10
C ASN A 122 13.18 16.00 20.06
N VAL A 123 14.07 15.04 20.38
CA VAL A 123 14.39 13.89 19.53
C VAL A 123 13.14 13.04 19.27
N LEU A 124 12.32 12.76 20.28
CA LEU A 124 11.08 12.00 20.12
C LEU A 124 10.09 12.73 19.20
N VAL A 125 9.94 14.06 19.33
CA VAL A 125 9.07 14.83 18.42
C VAL A 125 9.60 14.79 16.99
N VAL A 126 10.92 15.02 16.82
CA VAL A 126 11.55 14.94 15.50
C VAL A 126 11.34 13.55 14.88
N ALA A 127 11.56 12.47 15.63
CA ALA A 127 11.34 11.12 15.16
C ALA A 127 9.89 10.86 14.75
N GLN A 128 8.90 11.32 15.56
CA GLN A 128 7.48 11.19 15.27
C GLN A 128 7.08 11.91 13.98
N PHE A 129 7.51 13.19 13.83
CA PHE A 129 7.20 13.94 12.60
C PHE A 129 7.99 13.42 11.40
N SER A 130 9.23 12.94 11.58
CA SER A 130 9.97 12.28 10.50
C SER A 130 9.25 11.06 9.98
N SER A 131 8.75 10.20 10.89
CA SER A 131 7.96 9.02 10.53
C SER A 131 6.64 9.40 9.84
N ALA A 132 5.96 10.46 10.34
CA ALA A 132 4.71 10.92 9.73
C ALA A 132 4.91 11.45 8.30
N ILE A 133 5.92 12.29 8.08
CA ILE A 133 6.28 12.83 6.76
C ILE A 133 6.69 11.68 5.83
N PHE A 134 7.52 10.75 6.30
CA PHE A 134 7.94 9.57 5.55
C PHE A 134 6.74 8.74 5.08
N LEU A 135 5.82 8.38 5.99
CA LEU A 135 4.66 7.58 5.66
C LEU A 135 3.68 8.32 4.73
N MET A 136 3.50 9.63 4.89
CA MET A 136 2.70 10.43 3.94
C MET A 136 3.27 10.36 2.53
N ILE A 137 4.57 10.55 2.38
CA ILE A 137 5.25 10.48 1.08
C ILE A 137 5.12 9.07 0.50
N ALA A 138 5.41 8.04 1.29
CA ALA A 138 5.29 6.64 0.87
C ALA A 138 3.87 6.29 0.39
N THR A 139 2.84 6.72 1.15
CA THR A 139 1.43 6.51 0.78
C THR A 139 1.08 7.16 -0.55
N VAL A 140 1.48 8.42 -0.76
CA VAL A 140 1.18 9.14 -2.01
C VAL A 140 1.83 8.45 -3.22
N PHE A 141 3.08 8.02 -3.08
CA PHE A 141 3.76 7.29 -4.16
C PHE A 141 3.15 5.91 -4.40
N ALA A 142 2.80 5.16 -3.34
CA ALA A 142 2.15 3.87 -3.47
C ALA A 142 0.80 3.96 -4.20
N VAL A 143 -0.06 4.90 -3.80
CA VAL A 143 -1.35 5.13 -4.47
C VAL A 143 -1.17 5.59 -5.92
N ARG A 144 -0.20 6.46 -6.20
CA ARG A 144 0.07 6.92 -7.58
C ARG A 144 0.59 5.79 -8.47
N GLN A 145 1.49 4.95 -7.95
CA GLN A 145 2.02 3.80 -8.68
C GLN A 145 0.90 2.81 -9.03
N LEU A 146 0.05 2.50 -8.07
CA LEU A 146 -1.11 1.62 -8.27
C LEU A 146 -2.04 2.18 -9.36
N ARG A 147 -2.47 3.44 -9.23
CA ARG A 147 -3.33 4.10 -10.23
C ARG A 147 -2.70 4.13 -11.62
N TYR A 148 -1.39 4.33 -11.69
CA TYR A 148 -0.67 4.30 -12.96
C TYR A 148 -0.75 2.92 -13.62
N MET A 149 -0.58 1.84 -12.85
CA MET A 149 -0.70 0.48 -13.36
C MET A 149 -2.14 0.14 -13.77
N GLU A 150 -3.13 0.53 -12.99
CA GLU A 150 -4.54 0.29 -13.29
C GLU A 150 -5.04 1.05 -14.54
N SER A 151 -4.56 2.29 -14.73
CA SER A 151 -4.98 3.17 -15.84
C SER A 151 -4.24 2.95 -17.14
N ARG A 152 -3.14 2.19 -17.12
CA ARG A 152 -2.33 1.96 -18.33
C ARG A 152 -3.04 0.97 -19.25
N ASP A 153 -3.04 1.30 -20.55
CA ASP A 153 -3.49 0.39 -21.60
C ASP A 153 -2.58 -0.86 -21.63
N PRO A 154 -3.12 -2.05 -21.36
CA PRO A 154 -2.34 -3.28 -21.41
C PRO A 154 -1.97 -3.70 -22.84
N GLY A 155 -2.48 -3.06 -23.88
CA GLY A 155 -2.28 -3.39 -25.30
C GLY A 155 -3.30 -4.37 -25.86
N PHE A 156 -4.37 -4.66 -25.11
CA PHE A 156 -5.53 -5.44 -25.53
C PHE A 156 -6.80 -4.93 -24.83
N ASN A 157 -7.95 -5.26 -25.39
CA ASN A 157 -9.23 -4.83 -24.81
C ASN A 157 -9.72 -5.85 -23.78
N ARG A 158 -9.75 -5.44 -22.51
CA ARG A 158 -10.27 -6.22 -21.38
C ARG A 158 -11.71 -5.88 -21.00
N GLU A 159 -12.22 -4.75 -21.49
CA GLU A 159 -13.54 -4.26 -21.13
C GLU A 159 -14.63 -5.20 -21.63
N GLN A 160 -15.61 -5.50 -20.78
CA GLN A 160 -16.80 -6.30 -21.13
C GLN A 160 -16.49 -7.72 -21.64
N VAL A 161 -15.38 -8.29 -21.21
CA VAL A 161 -15.05 -9.69 -21.44
C VAL A 161 -15.41 -10.48 -20.19
N VAL A 162 -16.23 -11.50 -20.36
CA VAL A 162 -16.66 -12.44 -19.33
C VAL A 162 -15.91 -13.74 -19.56
N ASN A 163 -15.16 -14.18 -18.57
CA ASN A 163 -14.49 -15.49 -18.58
C ASN A 163 -15.30 -16.51 -17.80
N ILE A 164 -15.49 -17.67 -18.40
CA ILE A 164 -16.22 -18.81 -17.86
C ILE A 164 -15.26 -19.99 -17.84
N PRO A 165 -14.96 -20.58 -16.68
CA PRO A 165 -14.06 -21.73 -16.60
C PRO A 165 -14.70 -22.95 -17.29
N LEU A 166 -13.88 -23.68 -18.02
CA LEU A 166 -14.25 -24.93 -18.68
C LEU A 166 -13.47 -26.09 -18.05
N ASP A 167 -14.16 -27.20 -17.83
CA ASP A 167 -13.59 -28.50 -17.52
C ASP A 167 -13.57 -29.43 -18.75
N GLU A 168 -13.06 -30.65 -18.60
CA GLU A 168 -12.98 -31.61 -19.70
C GLU A 168 -14.35 -31.95 -20.32
N VAL A 169 -15.45 -31.84 -19.59
CA VAL A 169 -16.79 -32.14 -20.06
C VAL A 169 -17.39 -30.95 -20.82
N THR A 170 -17.30 -29.77 -20.20
CA THR A 170 -17.85 -28.53 -20.77
C THR A 170 -17.03 -28.03 -21.95
N TYR A 171 -15.71 -28.29 -21.98
CA TYR A 171 -14.87 -28.00 -23.15
C TYR A 171 -15.34 -28.72 -24.41
N LYS A 172 -15.78 -29.97 -24.31
CA LYS A 172 -16.32 -30.73 -25.47
C LYS A 172 -17.55 -30.06 -26.10
N LYS A 173 -18.19 -29.14 -25.39
CA LYS A 173 -19.30 -28.32 -25.86
C LYS A 173 -18.90 -26.95 -26.41
N PHE A 174 -17.59 -26.64 -26.44
CA PHE A 174 -17.06 -25.33 -26.81
C PHE A 174 -17.63 -24.80 -28.14
N ASP A 175 -17.65 -25.62 -29.20
CA ASP A 175 -18.16 -25.20 -30.52
C ASP A 175 -19.64 -24.86 -30.48
N VAL A 176 -20.44 -25.68 -29.81
CA VAL A 176 -21.88 -25.48 -29.68
C VAL A 176 -22.14 -24.19 -28.86
N LEU A 177 -21.44 -24.04 -27.73
CA LEU A 177 -21.53 -22.82 -26.91
C LEU A 177 -21.15 -21.60 -27.73
N LYS A 178 -20.00 -21.62 -28.41
CA LYS A 178 -19.53 -20.52 -29.26
C LYS A 178 -20.56 -20.13 -30.31
N GLN A 179 -21.13 -21.12 -31.02
CA GLN A 179 -22.12 -20.88 -32.09
C GLN A 179 -23.44 -20.32 -31.54
N GLU A 180 -23.98 -20.89 -30.45
CA GLU A 180 -25.21 -20.40 -29.83
C GLU A 180 -25.04 -19.00 -29.22
N LEU A 181 -23.92 -18.73 -28.58
CA LEU A 181 -23.63 -17.42 -27.99
C LEU A 181 -23.53 -16.33 -29.06
N LEU A 182 -22.81 -16.59 -30.16
CA LEU A 182 -22.66 -15.64 -31.27
C LEU A 182 -23.96 -15.36 -32.03
N ALA A 183 -25.00 -16.21 -31.90
CA ALA A 183 -26.30 -15.98 -32.50
C ALA A 183 -27.09 -14.81 -31.89
N ASN A 184 -26.69 -14.32 -30.74
CA ASN A 184 -27.35 -13.20 -30.03
C ASN A 184 -26.58 -11.89 -30.17
N SER A 185 -27.24 -10.81 -30.51
CA SER A 185 -26.64 -9.48 -30.70
C SER A 185 -26.04 -8.86 -29.42
N SER A 186 -26.37 -9.42 -28.26
CA SER A 186 -25.75 -9.00 -27.00
C SER A 186 -24.30 -9.51 -26.83
N VAL A 187 -23.87 -10.47 -27.65
CA VAL A 187 -22.54 -11.06 -27.67
C VAL A 187 -21.84 -10.61 -28.94
N THR A 188 -20.69 -10.00 -28.80
CA THR A 188 -19.90 -9.42 -29.90
C THR A 188 -18.70 -10.26 -30.31
N GLY A 189 -18.32 -11.24 -29.47
CA GLY A 189 -17.22 -12.16 -29.74
C GLY A 189 -17.15 -13.28 -28.73
N VAL A 190 -16.69 -14.44 -29.15
CA VAL A 190 -16.49 -15.63 -28.32
C VAL A 190 -15.18 -16.28 -28.72
N THR A 191 -14.37 -16.65 -27.73
CA THR A 191 -13.11 -17.35 -27.97
C THR A 191 -12.74 -18.23 -26.78
N GLY A 192 -11.79 -19.14 -26.96
CA GLY A 192 -11.28 -20.00 -25.91
C GLY A 192 -9.78 -19.84 -25.72
N ALA A 193 -9.31 -20.11 -24.50
CA ALA A 193 -7.90 -20.17 -24.17
C ALA A 193 -7.64 -21.17 -23.04
N GLN A 194 -6.41 -21.68 -22.96
CA GLN A 194 -5.99 -22.46 -21.79
C GLN A 194 -5.87 -21.59 -20.55
N ASP A 195 -5.35 -20.38 -20.70
CA ASP A 195 -5.07 -19.47 -19.59
C ASP A 195 -5.81 -18.14 -19.78
N VAL A 196 -6.08 -17.46 -18.68
CA VAL A 196 -6.63 -16.10 -18.66
C VAL A 196 -5.50 -15.08 -18.62
N LEU A 197 -5.58 -14.03 -19.45
CA LEU A 197 -4.63 -12.91 -19.39
C LEU A 197 -4.66 -12.28 -17.99
N GLY A 198 -3.48 -11.93 -17.48
CA GLY A 198 -3.31 -11.43 -16.11
C GLY A 198 -2.93 -12.53 -15.11
N SER A 199 -3.14 -13.81 -15.45
CA SER A 199 -2.67 -14.95 -14.65
C SER A 199 -1.19 -15.24 -14.92
N HIS A 200 -0.62 -16.11 -14.09
CA HIS A 200 0.71 -16.66 -14.37
C HIS A 200 0.62 -17.64 -15.54
N LEU A 201 1.23 -17.25 -16.68
CA LEU A 201 1.26 -18.09 -17.87
C LEU A 201 2.48 -19.01 -17.86
N ASP A 202 2.30 -20.23 -18.34
CA ASP A 202 3.37 -21.22 -18.40
C ASP A 202 4.47 -20.85 -19.41
N GLN A 203 5.69 -21.17 -19.08
CA GLN A 203 6.84 -21.10 -19.99
C GLN A 203 7.13 -22.47 -20.58
N SER A 204 7.50 -22.49 -21.85
CA SER A 204 7.80 -23.72 -22.58
C SER A 204 9.04 -23.56 -23.44
N GLY A 205 9.74 -24.67 -23.64
CA GLY A 205 10.85 -24.75 -24.57
C GLY A 205 10.35 -24.71 -26.01
N VAL A 206 10.92 -23.84 -26.83
CA VAL A 206 10.61 -23.72 -28.25
C VAL A 206 11.86 -23.84 -29.10
N GLN A 207 11.67 -24.30 -30.33
CA GLN A 207 12.72 -24.43 -31.32
C GLN A 207 12.50 -23.46 -32.47
N PHE A 208 13.56 -22.81 -32.91
CA PHE A 208 13.51 -21.89 -34.06
C PHE A 208 14.60 -22.27 -35.06
N GLN A 209 14.23 -22.41 -36.33
CA GLN A 209 15.10 -22.64 -37.45
C GLN A 209 15.09 -21.43 -38.39
N GLY A 210 16.17 -20.63 -38.30
CA GLY A 210 16.44 -19.54 -39.22
C GLY A 210 17.34 -19.98 -40.36
N ASP A 211 18.26 -19.13 -40.80
CA ASP A 211 19.30 -19.47 -41.79
C ASP A 211 20.53 -20.10 -41.13
N GLY A 212 20.57 -20.18 -39.80
CA GLY A 212 21.65 -20.73 -38.98
C GLY A 212 21.29 -22.06 -38.31
N PRO A 213 22.06 -22.47 -37.27
CA PRO A 213 21.74 -23.66 -36.50
C PRO A 213 20.40 -23.56 -35.77
N LEU A 214 19.84 -24.73 -35.45
CA LEU A 214 18.63 -24.83 -34.63
C LEU A 214 18.86 -24.16 -33.27
N ARG A 215 18.00 -23.19 -32.93
CA ARG A 215 18.00 -22.54 -31.62
C ARG A 215 16.92 -23.14 -30.73
N GLN A 216 17.28 -23.36 -29.47
CA GLN A 216 16.34 -23.70 -28.42
C GLN A 216 16.28 -22.52 -27.44
N LEU A 217 15.09 -22.09 -27.07
CA LEU A 217 14.85 -21.00 -26.12
C LEU A 217 13.58 -21.27 -25.33
N THR A 218 13.46 -20.60 -24.19
CA THR A 218 12.25 -20.64 -23.37
C THR A 218 11.43 -19.39 -23.65
N SER A 219 10.10 -19.57 -23.82
CA SER A 219 9.18 -18.48 -24.07
C SER A 219 7.85 -18.76 -23.40
N THR A 220 7.12 -17.73 -23.02
CA THR A 220 5.77 -17.84 -22.46
C THR A 220 4.81 -18.35 -23.52
N ARG A 221 3.98 -19.29 -23.12
CA ARG A 221 3.01 -19.97 -23.97
C ARG A 221 1.59 -19.46 -23.75
N LEU A 222 0.85 -19.22 -24.82
CA LEU A 222 -0.58 -18.93 -24.77
C LEU A 222 -1.29 -19.74 -25.85
N ILE A 223 -2.08 -20.75 -25.42
CA ILE A 223 -2.85 -21.60 -26.30
C ILE A 223 -4.26 -21.04 -26.42
N VAL A 224 -4.69 -20.80 -27.67
CA VAL A 224 -5.92 -20.05 -27.96
C VAL A 224 -6.71 -20.61 -29.13
N ASP A 225 -7.96 -20.21 -29.21
CA ASP A 225 -8.79 -20.34 -30.40
C ASP A 225 -8.40 -19.28 -31.46
N HIS A 226 -8.71 -19.54 -32.72
CA HIS A 226 -8.35 -18.68 -33.86
C HIS A 226 -8.90 -17.25 -33.79
N ASP A 227 -10.04 -17.03 -33.10
CA ASP A 227 -10.65 -15.70 -32.93
C ASP A 227 -10.07 -14.87 -31.79
N TYR A 228 -9.14 -15.43 -31.02
CA TYR A 228 -8.65 -14.83 -29.78
C TYR A 228 -8.13 -13.40 -29.97
N LEU A 229 -7.23 -13.19 -30.96
CA LEU A 229 -6.66 -11.88 -31.21
C LEU A 229 -7.74 -10.86 -31.60
N SER A 230 -8.75 -11.29 -32.33
CA SER A 230 -9.86 -10.44 -32.77
C SER A 230 -10.76 -10.03 -31.61
N VAL A 231 -11.11 -10.97 -30.72
CA VAL A 231 -11.98 -10.75 -29.55
C VAL A 231 -11.30 -9.80 -28.57
N TYR A 232 -10.02 -10.01 -28.30
CA TYR A 232 -9.21 -9.18 -27.39
C TYR A 232 -8.63 -7.92 -28.07
N LYS A 233 -8.83 -7.75 -29.39
CA LYS A 233 -8.29 -6.65 -30.19
C LYS A 233 -6.76 -6.52 -30.05
N ILE A 234 -6.05 -7.65 -29.98
CA ILE A 234 -4.59 -7.68 -29.97
C ILE A 234 -4.11 -7.32 -31.40
N ALA A 235 -3.37 -6.22 -31.52
CA ALA A 235 -2.90 -5.75 -32.81
C ALA A 235 -1.75 -6.61 -33.35
N LEU A 236 -1.77 -6.89 -34.64
CA LEU A 236 -0.62 -7.46 -35.34
C LEU A 236 0.25 -6.35 -35.92
N THR A 237 1.55 -6.44 -35.69
CA THR A 237 2.53 -5.54 -36.30
C THR A 237 2.82 -5.95 -37.74
N ILE A 238 2.93 -7.26 -38.00
CA ILE A 238 3.26 -7.82 -39.31
C ILE A 238 2.58 -9.20 -39.43
N GLY A 239 2.24 -9.58 -40.66
CA GLY A 239 1.68 -10.89 -40.97
C GLY A 239 0.15 -10.95 -40.86
N ARG A 240 -0.40 -12.10 -40.54
CA ARG A 240 -1.84 -12.38 -40.45
C ARG A 240 -2.20 -13.10 -39.16
N ASN A 241 -3.49 -13.09 -38.84
CA ASN A 241 -4.07 -13.92 -37.78
C ASN A 241 -4.10 -15.40 -38.21
N PHE A 242 -4.42 -16.26 -37.26
CA PHE A 242 -4.63 -17.68 -37.51
C PHE A 242 -5.67 -17.92 -38.59
N SER A 243 -5.47 -18.95 -39.38
CA SER A 243 -6.45 -19.45 -40.29
C SER A 243 -7.56 -20.19 -39.52
N SER A 244 -8.81 -20.02 -39.94
CA SER A 244 -9.94 -20.77 -39.38
C SER A 244 -9.97 -22.23 -39.86
N ALA A 245 -9.10 -22.61 -40.81
CA ALA A 245 -9.07 -23.97 -41.34
C ALA A 245 -8.55 -24.98 -40.29
N ALA A 246 -9.16 -26.15 -40.24
CA ALA A 246 -8.71 -27.23 -39.37
C ALA A 246 -7.25 -27.65 -39.65
N SER A 247 -6.76 -27.41 -40.87
CA SER A 247 -5.36 -27.64 -41.26
C SER A 247 -4.34 -26.76 -40.58
N ALA A 248 -4.77 -25.65 -39.97
CA ALA A 248 -3.91 -24.74 -39.24
C ALA A 248 -3.65 -25.19 -37.78
N ASN A 249 -4.42 -26.15 -37.29
CA ASN A 249 -4.33 -26.65 -35.93
C ASN A 249 -2.93 -27.19 -35.63
N GLY A 250 -2.23 -26.55 -34.67
CA GLY A 250 -0.91 -26.92 -34.26
C GLY A 250 0.22 -26.60 -35.25
N LYS A 251 -0.01 -25.85 -36.32
CA LYS A 251 1.00 -25.54 -37.34
C LYS A 251 1.26 -24.04 -37.55
N GLU A 252 0.45 -23.20 -36.95
CA GLU A 252 0.58 -21.75 -37.05
C GLU A 252 0.94 -21.16 -35.67
N TYR A 253 1.95 -20.30 -35.67
CA TYR A 253 2.42 -19.59 -34.52
C TYR A 253 2.37 -18.08 -34.75
N ILE A 254 1.91 -17.36 -33.75
CA ILE A 254 2.05 -15.90 -33.68
C ILE A 254 2.98 -15.60 -32.53
N ILE A 255 3.97 -14.77 -32.74
CA ILE A 255 4.95 -14.38 -31.73
C ILE A 255 4.76 -12.90 -31.39
N ASN A 256 5.16 -12.47 -30.18
CA ASN A 256 5.17 -11.04 -29.87
C ASN A 256 6.47 -10.36 -30.36
N GLU A 257 6.52 -9.02 -30.36
CA GLU A 257 7.70 -8.26 -30.81
C GLU A 257 8.93 -8.57 -29.94
N ALA A 258 8.75 -8.86 -28.63
CA ALA A 258 9.83 -9.22 -27.74
C ALA A 258 10.51 -10.51 -28.18
N LEU A 259 9.73 -11.55 -28.54
CA LEU A 259 10.28 -12.80 -29.07
C LEU A 259 10.88 -12.59 -30.46
N ALA A 260 10.25 -11.79 -31.32
CA ALA A 260 10.80 -11.46 -32.63
C ALA A 260 12.19 -10.81 -32.51
N LYS A 261 12.36 -9.86 -31.61
CA LYS A 261 13.68 -9.24 -31.31
C LYS A 261 14.70 -10.26 -30.79
N GLU A 262 14.26 -11.17 -29.94
CA GLU A 262 15.11 -12.24 -29.40
C GLU A 262 15.60 -13.19 -30.51
N LEU A 263 14.71 -13.60 -31.42
CA LEU A 263 15.04 -14.45 -32.55
C LEU A 263 16.01 -13.79 -33.55
N LEU A 264 15.94 -12.46 -33.68
CA LEU A 264 16.78 -11.68 -34.59
C LEU A 264 18.16 -11.33 -34.01
N LYS A 265 18.48 -11.68 -32.75
CA LYS A 265 19.80 -11.37 -32.17
C LYS A 265 20.98 -11.86 -33.00
N ASP A 266 20.85 -13.04 -33.60
CA ASP A 266 21.91 -13.62 -34.45
C ASP A 266 21.84 -13.09 -35.90
N SER A 267 20.83 -12.34 -36.25
CA SER A 267 20.58 -11.75 -37.56
C SER A 267 20.11 -10.31 -37.49
N PRO A 268 20.85 -9.40 -36.83
CA PRO A 268 20.36 -8.07 -36.48
C PRO A 268 20.09 -7.14 -37.67
N LYS A 269 20.59 -7.50 -38.85
CA LYS A 269 20.34 -6.75 -40.10
C LYS A 269 19.05 -7.16 -40.81
N LYS A 270 18.40 -8.26 -40.40
CA LYS A 270 17.16 -8.74 -41.01
C LYS A 270 15.97 -7.98 -40.42
N PRO A 271 14.97 -7.60 -41.25
CA PRO A 271 13.73 -7.01 -40.76
C PRO A 271 12.87 -8.09 -40.06
N MET A 272 11.94 -7.66 -39.18
CA MET A 272 11.04 -8.60 -38.47
C MET A 272 10.20 -9.43 -39.47
N SER A 273 9.85 -8.88 -40.62
CA SER A 273 9.11 -9.61 -41.68
C SER A 273 9.84 -10.86 -42.21
N TRP A 274 11.17 -10.92 -42.05
CA TRP A 274 11.96 -12.10 -42.44
C TRP A 274 11.61 -13.35 -41.59
N LEU A 275 11.07 -13.16 -40.38
CA LEU A 275 10.65 -14.27 -39.51
C LEU A 275 9.38 -14.97 -40.01
N LEU A 276 8.56 -14.31 -40.83
CA LEU A 276 7.34 -14.91 -41.38
C LEU A 276 7.69 -16.11 -42.29
N GLY A 277 6.97 -17.21 -42.10
CA GLY A 277 7.16 -18.47 -42.81
C GLY A 277 8.38 -19.29 -42.32
N LYS A 278 9.18 -18.80 -41.37
CA LYS A 278 10.27 -19.56 -40.76
C LYS A 278 9.71 -20.64 -39.83
N ASN A 279 10.45 -21.75 -39.76
CA ASN A 279 10.09 -22.87 -38.88
C ASN A 279 10.23 -22.50 -37.42
N PHE A 280 9.17 -22.72 -36.68
CA PHE A 280 9.06 -22.49 -35.25
C PHE A 280 8.26 -23.64 -34.63
N GLY A 281 8.63 -24.11 -33.48
CA GLY A 281 7.95 -25.25 -32.87
C GLY A 281 8.03 -25.27 -31.36
N PHE A 282 6.91 -25.67 -30.75
CA PHE A 282 6.77 -26.03 -29.34
C PHE A 282 6.56 -27.54 -29.22
N ASP A 283 5.38 -28.04 -29.58
CA ASP A 283 5.02 -29.45 -29.61
C ASP A 283 5.23 -30.03 -31.02
N SER A 284 4.84 -29.29 -32.01
CA SER A 284 5.03 -29.62 -33.42
C SER A 284 5.72 -28.47 -34.16
N ILE A 285 6.48 -28.82 -35.21
CA ILE A 285 7.10 -27.80 -36.05
C ILE A 285 6.04 -27.23 -36.98
N GLY A 286 5.86 -25.93 -36.89
CA GLY A 286 5.00 -25.15 -37.76
C GLY A 286 5.72 -23.91 -38.25
N THR A 287 4.99 -22.87 -38.61
CA THR A 287 5.53 -21.62 -39.15
C THR A 287 5.01 -20.40 -38.41
N ILE A 288 5.86 -19.39 -38.32
CA ILE A 288 5.45 -18.06 -37.83
C ILE A 288 4.58 -17.40 -38.88
N VAL A 289 3.31 -17.13 -38.57
CA VAL A 289 2.34 -16.51 -39.51
C VAL A 289 2.10 -15.04 -39.21
N GLY A 290 2.39 -14.60 -37.98
CA GLY A 290 2.19 -13.21 -37.57
C GLY A 290 3.09 -12.81 -36.42
N ILE A 291 3.28 -11.49 -36.28
CA ILE A 291 3.97 -10.88 -35.15
C ILE A 291 2.99 -9.91 -34.50
N ALA A 292 2.57 -10.24 -33.29
CA ALA A 292 1.71 -9.40 -32.49
C ALA A 292 2.50 -8.26 -31.85
N LYS A 293 1.88 -7.08 -31.77
CA LYS A 293 2.43 -5.97 -30.97
C LYS A 293 2.60 -6.45 -29.53
N ASP A 294 3.65 -5.97 -28.89
CA ASP A 294 3.87 -6.25 -27.47
C ASP A 294 2.67 -5.79 -26.62
N PHE A 295 2.15 -6.67 -25.78
CA PHE A 295 1.06 -6.40 -24.85
C PHE A 295 1.35 -6.99 -23.47
N ASN A 296 0.78 -6.40 -22.42
CA ASN A 296 1.03 -6.82 -21.04
C ASN A 296 0.09 -7.97 -20.66
N PHE A 297 0.48 -9.18 -20.98
CA PHE A 297 -0.29 -10.40 -20.69
C PHE A 297 -0.19 -10.85 -19.23
N ASN A 298 0.81 -10.37 -18.49
CA ASN A 298 1.00 -10.54 -17.05
C ASN A 298 0.76 -9.20 -16.32
N SER A 299 1.02 -9.20 -15.02
CA SER A 299 1.04 -7.97 -14.23
C SER A 299 2.04 -6.95 -14.78
N LEU A 300 1.71 -5.66 -14.72
CA LEU A 300 2.61 -4.55 -15.04
C LEU A 300 3.81 -4.39 -14.09
N HIS A 301 3.94 -5.27 -13.10
CA HIS A 301 5.17 -5.42 -12.33
C HIS A 301 6.34 -5.89 -13.20
N TYR A 302 6.05 -6.72 -14.20
CA TYR A 302 7.06 -7.36 -15.05
C TYR A 302 7.16 -6.67 -16.40
N LYS A 303 8.36 -6.74 -16.99
CA LYS A 303 8.54 -6.37 -18.40
C LYS A 303 7.81 -7.37 -19.27
N ILE A 304 7.41 -6.92 -20.46
CA ILE A 304 6.85 -7.84 -21.45
C ILE A 304 7.92 -8.86 -21.82
N GLU A 305 7.62 -10.11 -21.55
CA GLU A 305 8.48 -11.26 -21.84
C GLU A 305 8.25 -11.76 -23.26
N THR A 306 9.14 -12.62 -23.72
CA THR A 306 8.95 -13.34 -24.97
C THR A 306 7.72 -14.23 -24.87
N MET A 307 6.85 -14.16 -25.89
CA MET A 307 5.62 -14.94 -25.94
C MET A 307 5.38 -15.51 -27.34
N PHE A 308 4.88 -16.73 -27.37
CA PHE A 308 4.24 -17.30 -28.57
C PHE A 308 2.80 -17.65 -28.28
N ILE A 309 1.97 -17.40 -29.27
CA ILE A 309 0.54 -17.72 -29.27
C ILE A 309 0.38 -18.89 -30.25
N TYR A 310 -0.36 -19.89 -29.82
CA TYR A 310 -0.46 -21.16 -30.49
C TYR A 310 -1.91 -21.59 -30.61
N ASN A 311 -2.37 -21.84 -31.84
CA ASN A 311 -3.71 -22.35 -32.08
C ASN A 311 -3.69 -23.87 -32.04
N GLN A 312 -4.08 -24.48 -30.91
CA GLN A 312 -4.14 -25.94 -30.74
C GLN A 312 -5.43 -26.33 -30.01
N LYS A 313 -6.47 -26.59 -30.77
CA LYS A 313 -7.79 -26.92 -30.25
C LYS A 313 -7.85 -28.29 -29.58
N ASP A 314 -7.09 -29.28 -30.07
CA ASP A 314 -7.17 -30.65 -29.55
C ASP A 314 -6.69 -30.79 -28.09
N TRP A 315 -5.95 -29.80 -27.59
CA TRP A 315 -5.53 -29.80 -26.20
C TRP A 315 -6.57 -29.29 -25.22
N GLY A 316 -7.68 -28.75 -25.71
CA GLY A 316 -8.74 -28.17 -24.92
C GLY A 316 -8.45 -26.73 -24.50
N PHE A 317 -9.51 -26.05 -24.12
CA PHE A 317 -9.46 -24.74 -23.49
C PHE A 317 -10.05 -24.86 -22.09
N SER A 318 -9.37 -24.24 -21.12
CA SER A 318 -9.85 -24.18 -19.74
C SER A 318 -10.72 -22.95 -19.46
N ASN A 319 -10.81 -22.05 -20.45
CA ASN A 319 -11.59 -20.83 -20.32
C ASN A 319 -12.33 -20.49 -21.62
N LEU A 320 -13.60 -20.12 -21.49
CA LEU A 320 -14.42 -19.53 -22.54
C LEU A 320 -14.55 -18.03 -22.25
N SER A 321 -14.07 -17.20 -23.18
CA SER A 321 -14.14 -15.75 -23.08
C SER A 321 -15.24 -15.23 -23.99
N VAL A 322 -16.21 -14.53 -23.41
CA VAL A 322 -17.37 -13.97 -24.12
C VAL A 322 -17.31 -12.45 -24.02
N LYS A 323 -17.21 -11.78 -25.14
CA LYS A 323 -17.28 -10.33 -25.22
C LYS A 323 -18.71 -9.87 -25.40
N ILE A 324 -19.22 -9.10 -24.45
CA ILE A 324 -20.60 -8.64 -24.42
C ILE A 324 -20.73 -7.18 -24.85
N ASN A 325 -21.96 -6.79 -25.22
CA ASN A 325 -22.27 -5.41 -25.55
C ASN A 325 -22.49 -4.57 -24.27
N ALA A 326 -21.91 -3.37 -24.20
CA ALA A 326 -21.97 -2.44 -23.06
C ALA A 326 -23.38 -2.03 -22.64
N ASN A 327 -24.32 -2.00 -23.57
CA ASN A 327 -25.60 -1.31 -23.34
C ASN A 327 -26.54 -2.01 -22.35
N LYS A 328 -26.42 -3.33 -22.17
CA LYS A 328 -27.26 -4.12 -21.25
C LYS A 328 -26.51 -5.36 -20.73
N PRO A 329 -25.51 -5.21 -19.86
CA PRO A 329 -24.68 -6.34 -19.43
C PRO A 329 -25.48 -7.41 -18.68
N GLY A 330 -26.49 -7.06 -17.88
CA GLY A 330 -27.32 -8.03 -17.16
C GLY A 330 -28.10 -8.95 -18.09
N ASN A 331 -28.63 -8.43 -19.20
CA ASN A 331 -29.35 -9.25 -20.19
C ASN A 331 -28.39 -10.21 -20.90
N ALA A 332 -27.15 -9.77 -21.18
CA ALA A 332 -26.13 -10.62 -21.79
C ALA A 332 -25.73 -11.77 -20.84
N ILE A 333 -25.52 -11.51 -19.56
CA ILE A 333 -25.20 -12.55 -18.58
C ILE A 333 -26.33 -13.55 -18.42
N SER A 334 -27.62 -13.10 -18.34
CA SER A 334 -28.76 -13.97 -18.24
C SER A 334 -28.90 -14.86 -19.49
N PHE A 335 -28.61 -14.31 -20.67
CA PHE A 335 -28.59 -15.09 -21.92
C PHE A 335 -27.46 -16.13 -21.90
N ILE A 336 -26.23 -15.75 -21.55
CA ILE A 336 -25.08 -16.67 -21.43
C ILE A 336 -25.43 -17.81 -20.47
N GLN A 337 -26.00 -17.48 -19.31
CA GLN A 337 -26.43 -18.45 -18.31
C GLN A 337 -27.46 -19.43 -18.87
N SER A 338 -28.44 -18.96 -19.67
CA SER A 338 -29.46 -19.83 -20.30
C SER A 338 -28.83 -20.80 -21.30
N VAL A 339 -27.90 -20.34 -22.11
CA VAL A 339 -27.13 -21.18 -23.05
C VAL A 339 -26.28 -22.21 -22.30
N TRP A 340 -25.62 -21.77 -21.20
CA TRP A 340 -24.86 -22.68 -20.35
C TRP A 340 -25.72 -23.78 -19.75
N GLN A 341 -26.83 -23.43 -19.10
CA GLN A 341 -27.75 -24.38 -18.46
C GLN A 341 -28.32 -25.39 -19.44
N LYS A 342 -28.58 -24.97 -20.69
CA LYS A 342 -29.05 -25.84 -21.75
C LYS A 342 -28.01 -26.89 -22.17
N ASN A 343 -26.75 -26.50 -22.33
CA ASN A 343 -25.70 -27.33 -22.93
C ASN A 343 -24.81 -28.04 -21.91
N CYS A 344 -24.65 -27.46 -20.71
CA CYS A 344 -23.75 -27.93 -19.65
C CYS A 344 -24.52 -28.29 -18.37
N GLN A 345 -25.56 -29.15 -18.54
CA GLN A 345 -26.40 -29.58 -17.41
C GLN A 345 -25.54 -30.25 -16.33
N GLY A 346 -25.80 -29.89 -15.06
CA GLY A 346 -25.07 -30.42 -13.90
C GLY A 346 -23.76 -29.71 -13.58
N HIS A 347 -23.32 -28.75 -14.42
CA HIS A 347 -22.16 -27.91 -14.14
C HIS A 347 -22.60 -26.50 -13.69
N PRO A 348 -22.09 -25.98 -12.57
CA PRO A 348 -22.44 -24.63 -12.11
C PRO A 348 -22.03 -23.59 -13.16
N PHE A 349 -22.83 -22.52 -13.27
CA PHE A 349 -22.48 -21.37 -14.08
C PHE A 349 -21.68 -20.38 -13.21
N GLU A 350 -20.38 -20.43 -13.36
CA GLU A 350 -19.44 -19.49 -12.72
C GLU A 350 -18.85 -18.60 -13.79
N TYR A 351 -18.71 -17.31 -13.47
CA TYR A 351 -18.09 -16.37 -14.39
C TYR A 351 -17.38 -15.26 -13.64
N GLN A 352 -16.39 -14.68 -14.28
CA GLN A 352 -15.67 -13.51 -13.79
C GLN A 352 -15.45 -12.51 -14.92
N PHE A 353 -15.67 -11.23 -14.65
CA PHE A 353 -15.24 -10.21 -15.60
C PHE A 353 -13.72 -10.11 -15.63
N LEU A 354 -13.17 -9.91 -16.82
CA LEU A 354 -11.72 -9.80 -16.99
C LEU A 354 -11.14 -8.57 -16.25
N ASP A 355 -11.91 -7.47 -16.18
CA ASP A 355 -11.54 -6.31 -15.40
C ASP A 355 -11.44 -6.60 -13.91
N ASP A 356 -12.38 -7.41 -13.37
CA ASP A 356 -12.33 -7.86 -11.97
C ASP A 356 -11.14 -8.78 -11.72
N HIS A 357 -10.83 -9.66 -12.69
CA HIS A 357 -9.65 -10.53 -12.62
C HIS A 357 -8.36 -9.68 -12.52
N PHE A 358 -8.21 -8.66 -13.36
CA PHE A 358 -7.07 -7.74 -13.29
C PHE A 358 -7.05 -6.92 -11.99
N ALA A 359 -8.21 -6.51 -11.47
CA ALA A 359 -8.28 -5.86 -10.16
C ALA A 359 -7.77 -6.79 -9.03
N GLU A 360 -8.02 -8.10 -9.13
CA GLU A 360 -7.46 -9.09 -8.19
C GLU A 360 -5.94 -9.20 -8.26
N VAL A 361 -5.37 -9.13 -9.45
CA VAL A 361 -3.90 -9.14 -9.65
C VAL A 361 -3.22 -8.01 -8.87
N TYR A 362 -3.84 -6.82 -8.83
CA TYR A 362 -3.32 -5.65 -8.12
C TYR A 362 -3.86 -5.50 -6.69
N ARG A 363 -4.65 -6.46 -6.21
CA ARG A 363 -5.27 -6.40 -4.87
C ARG A 363 -4.22 -6.30 -3.75
N ALA A 364 -3.13 -7.06 -3.84
CA ALA A 364 -2.06 -7.01 -2.85
C ALA A 364 -1.43 -5.61 -2.74
N ASP A 365 -1.19 -4.94 -3.87
CA ASP A 365 -0.66 -3.57 -3.91
C ASP A 365 -1.65 -2.57 -3.33
N SER A 366 -2.93 -2.73 -3.65
CA SER A 366 -4.03 -1.91 -3.11
C SER A 366 -4.12 -2.06 -1.59
N GLN A 367 -4.05 -3.28 -1.08
CA GLN A 367 -4.05 -3.54 0.37
C GLN A 367 -2.84 -2.92 1.07
N VAL A 368 -1.63 -3.09 0.53
CA VAL A 368 -0.41 -2.47 1.05
C VAL A 368 -0.56 -0.94 1.08
N SER A 369 -1.03 -0.34 -0.01
CA SER A 369 -1.26 1.10 -0.11
C SER A 369 -2.25 1.61 0.95
N ALA A 370 -3.33 0.88 1.18
CA ALA A 370 -4.34 1.20 2.18
C ALA A 370 -3.79 1.07 3.61
N ILE A 371 -3.05 0.00 3.91
CA ILE A 371 -2.42 -0.22 5.22
C ILE A 371 -1.42 0.89 5.53
N VAL A 372 -0.54 1.24 4.57
CA VAL A 372 0.42 2.33 4.74
C VAL A 372 -0.30 3.67 4.96
N GLY A 373 -1.42 3.90 4.25
CA GLY A 373 -2.27 5.07 4.44
C GLY A 373 -2.86 5.16 5.85
N VAL A 374 -3.38 4.07 6.39
CA VAL A 374 -3.90 4.01 7.77
C VAL A 374 -2.79 4.27 8.78
N LEU A 375 -1.61 3.64 8.60
CA LEU A 375 -0.45 3.86 9.46
C LEU A 375 0.04 5.32 9.41
N ALA A 376 0.01 5.95 8.23
CA ALA A 376 0.33 7.38 8.09
C ALA A 376 -0.66 8.24 8.89
N GLY A 377 -1.96 7.98 8.76
CA GLY A 377 -3.02 8.67 9.53
C GLY A 377 -2.83 8.53 11.04
N LEU A 378 -2.61 7.31 11.52
CA LEU A 378 -2.33 7.06 12.95
C LEU A 378 -1.07 7.77 13.44
N THR A 379 0.00 7.75 12.65
CA THR A 379 1.26 8.42 13.00
C THR A 379 1.07 9.95 13.09
N ILE A 380 0.27 10.54 12.20
CA ILE A 380 -0.08 11.96 12.26
C ILE A 380 -0.85 12.25 13.55
N VAL A 381 -1.87 11.48 13.89
CA VAL A 381 -2.67 11.66 15.13
C VAL A 381 -1.77 11.58 16.36
N ILE A 382 -0.90 10.56 16.45
CA ILE A 382 0.03 10.40 17.56
C ILE A 382 1.01 11.59 17.64
N SER A 383 1.49 12.07 16.50
CA SER A 383 2.39 13.25 16.43
C SER A 383 1.68 14.52 16.91
N CYS A 384 0.42 14.71 16.51
CA CYS A 384 -0.40 15.83 16.97
C CYS A 384 -0.64 15.78 18.50
N LEU A 385 -0.98 14.62 19.05
CA LEU A 385 -1.16 14.43 20.49
C LEU A 385 0.14 14.69 21.25
N GLY A 386 1.27 14.21 20.74
CA GLY A 386 2.59 14.49 21.30
C GLY A 386 2.92 15.98 21.31
N LEU A 387 2.69 16.67 20.20
CA LEU A 387 2.94 18.10 20.04
C LEU A 387 1.99 18.94 20.88
N PHE A 388 0.70 18.58 20.93
CA PHE A 388 -0.30 19.21 21.78
C PHE A 388 0.10 19.15 23.25
N GLY A 389 0.52 17.99 23.75
CA GLY A 389 0.98 17.86 25.14
C GLY A 389 2.20 18.74 25.45
N LEU A 390 3.13 18.85 24.47
CA LEU A 390 4.30 19.71 24.62
C LEU A 390 3.98 21.20 24.57
N ALA A 391 3.08 21.58 23.67
CA ALA A 391 2.59 22.96 23.56
C ALA A 391 1.88 23.38 24.84
N SER A 392 1.03 22.52 25.41
CA SER A 392 0.35 22.75 26.71
C SER A 392 1.35 23.00 27.82
N TYR A 393 2.33 22.10 27.97
CA TYR A 393 3.37 22.25 28.99
C TYR A 393 4.25 23.50 28.81
N SER A 394 4.63 23.82 27.58
CA SER A 394 5.41 25.04 27.29
C SER A 394 4.63 26.29 27.55
N ALA A 395 3.33 26.30 27.25
CA ALA A 395 2.41 27.38 27.51
C ALA A 395 2.24 27.62 29.02
N GLU A 396 2.05 26.56 29.82
CA GLU A 396 1.96 26.64 31.29
C GLU A 396 3.23 27.23 31.91
N LYS A 397 4.42 26.83 31.46
CA LYS A 397 5.67 27.40 31.94
C LYS A 397 5.86 28.90 31.62
N ARG A 398 5.28 29.34 30.50
CA ARG A 398 5.40 30.72 30.03
C ARG A 398 4.18 31.60 30.37
N VAL A 399 3.26 31.13 31.23
CA VAL A 399 2.03 31.86 31.57
C VAL A 399 2.34 33.25 32.12
N LYS A 400 3.35 33.40 33.03
CA LYS A 400 3.78 34.69 33.54
C LYS A 400 4.35 35.60 32.43
N GLU A 401 5.22 35.08 31.56
CA GLU A 401 5.79 35.80 30.41
C GLU A 401 4.68 36.27 29.43
N VAL A 402 3.74 35.38 29.12
CA VAL A 402 2.57 35.67 28.26
C VAL A 402 1.70 36.74 28.92
N GLY A 403 1.46 36.62 30.24
CA GLY A 403 0.68 37.60 31.01
C GLY A 403 1.29 39.00 30.97
N ILE A 404 2.61 39.13 31.23
CA ILE A 404 3.35 40.41 31.17
C ILE A 404 3.27 41.00 29.76
N ARG A 405 3.53 40.23 28.72
CA ARG A 405 3.43 40.70 27.34
C ARG A 405 2.05 41.18 26.95
N LYS A 406 1.01 40.48 27.44
CA LYS A 406 -0.39 40.84 27.19
C LYS A 406 -0.76 42.18 27.85
N VAL A 407 -0.30 42.41 29.08
CA VAL A 407 -0.45 43.70 29.78
C VAL A 407 0.30 44.83 29.04
N LEU A 408 1.44 44.51 28.41
CA LEU A 408 2.20 45.44 27.56
C LEU A 408 1.64 45.59 26.14
N GLY A 409 0.45 45.04 25.84
CA GLY A 409 -0.24 45.24 24.57
C GLY A 409 0.03 44.23 23.47
N ALA A 410 0.70 43.11 23.78
CA ALA A 410 0.93 42.07 22.75
C ALA A 410 -0.37 41.44 22.26
N SER A 411 -0.54 41.37 20.93
CA SER A 411 -1.69 40.69 20.32
C SER A 411 -1.66 39.17 20.50
N VAL A 412 -2.81 38.52 20.46
CA VAL A 412 -2.91 37.05 20.51
C VAL A 412 -2.04 36.40 19.40
N GLN A 413 -2.03 37.02 18.22
CA GLN A 413 -1.25 36.55 17.08
C GLN A 413 0.26 36.56 17.34
N ASN A 414 0.77 37.59 18.02
CA ASN A 414 2.20 37.66 18.41
C ASN A 414 2.57 36.56 19.39
N ILE A 415 1.69 36.22 20.32
CA ILE A 415 1.88 35.13 21.28
C ILE A 415 1.85 33.77 20.59
N VAL A 416 0.89 33.54 19.69
CA VAL A 416 0.79 32.33 18.89
C VAL A 416 2.04 32.13 18.02
N ASN A 417 2.48 33.17 17.32
CA ASN A 417 3.68 33.10 16.48
C ASN A 417 4.93 32.78 17.29
N MET A 418 5.08 33.39 18.48
CA MET A 418 6.21 33.12 19.35
C MET A 418 6.25 31.66 19.82
N LEU A 419 5.10 31.13 20.27
CA LEU A 419 5.02 29.74 20.73
C LEU A 419 5.18 28.77 19.58
N SER A 420 4.57 29.04 18.42
CA SER A 420 4.63 28.15 17.24
C SER A 420 6.04 28.05 16.65
N LYS A 421 6.80 29.15 16.63
CA LYS A 421 8.15 29.18 16.05
C LYS A 421 9.08 28.16 16.67
N ASP A 422 9.00 27.95 17.99
CA ASP A 422 9.87 27.00 18.70
C ASP A 422 9.58 25.54 18.30
N PHE A 423 8.32 25.18 18.00
CA PHE A 423 7.95 23.83 17.63
C PHE A 423 8.08 23.57 16.13
N LEU A 424 7.78 24.55 15.28
CA LEU A 424 7.94 24.41 13.83
C LEU A 424 9.39 24.10 13.42
N LYS A 425 10.38 24.57 14.20
CA LYS A 425 11.79 24.20 13.99
C LYS A 425 12.01 22.68 14.08
N TYR A 426 11.33 21.98 15.00
CA TYR A 426 11.46 20.53 15.13
C TYR A 426 10.80 19.80 13.96
N VAL A 427 9.69 20.33 13.43
CA VAL A 427 9.05 19.79 12.23
C VAL A 427 9.93 19.99 10.99
N LEU A 428 10.59 21.15 10.86
CA LEU A 428 11.56 21.39 9.79
C LEU A 428 12.79 20.45 9.92
N LEU A 429 13.29 20.25 11.14
CA LEU A 429 14.38 19.29 11.37
C LEU A 429 13.95 17.86 11.05
N ALA A 430 12.70 17.51 11.39
CA ALA A 430 12.11 16.23 11.01
C ALA A 430 12.01 16.05 9.48
N ALA A 431 11.65 17.12 8.77
CA ALA A 431 11.60 17.11 7.31
C ALA A 431 13.00 16.88 6.70
N LEU A 432 14.05 17.52 7.25
CA LEU A 432 15.43 17.31 6.78
C LEU A 432 15.88 15.84 6.87
N ILE A 433 15.36 15.09 7.84
CA ILE A 433 15.65 13.66 8.01
C ILE A 433 14.73 12.82 7.12
N ALA A 434 13.42 13.16 7.11
CA ALA A 434 12.41 12.39 6.38
C ALA A 434 12.59 12.44 4.86
N LEU A 435 12.96 13.61 4.30
CA LEU A 435 13.05 13.79 2.84
C LEU A 435 14.09 12.86 2.20
N PRO A 436 15.37 12.81 2.64
CA PRO A 436 16.34 11.90 2.05
C PRO A 436 15.99 10.45 2.28
N LEU A 437 15.46 10.09 3.46
CA LEU A 437 15.05 8.73 3.77
C LEU A 437 13.88 8.29 2.86
N SER A 438 12.88 9.15 2.69
CA SER A 438 11.74 8.89 1.80
C SER A 438 12.18 8.75 0.35
N TRP A 439 13.08 9.62 -0.10
CA TRP A 439 13.60 9.57 -1.47
C TRP A 439 14.35 8.26 -1.72
N LEU A 440 15.26 7.87 -0.84
CA LEU A 440 16.02 6.62 -0.95
C LEU A 440 15.09 5.39 -0.97
N THR A 441 14.12 5.35 -0.06
CA THR A 441 13.19 4.21 0.05
C THR A 441 12.27 4.13 -1.14
N VAL A 442 11.64 5.24 -1.54
CA VAL A 442 10.75 5.30 -2.70
C VAL A 442 11.52 5.00 -3.99
N HIS A 443 12.74 5.56 -4.13
CA HIS A 443 13.58 5.32 -5.30
C HIS A 443 13.92 3.84 -5.44
N LYS A 444 14.32 3.17 -4.36
CA LYS A 444 14.64 1.74 -4.37
C LYS A 444 13.39 0.90 -4.64
N TRP A 445 12.29 1.18 -3.94
CA TRP A 445 11.05 0.42 -4.07
C TRP A 445 10.45 0.52 -5.48
N ILE A 446 10.47 1.71 -6.09
CA ILE A 446 9.88 1.91 -7.43
C ILE A 446 10.71 1.24 -8.55
N GLN A 447 11.99 0.90 -8.27
CA GLN A 447 12.84 0.18 -9.23
C GLN A 447 12.42 -1.27 -9.44
N ASP A 448 11.68 -1.85 -8.49
CA ASP A 448 11.15 -3.22 -8.59
C ASP A 448 10.03 -3.33 -9.64
N TYR A 449 9.47 -2.19 -10.07
CA TYR A 449 8.44 -2.13 -11.09
C TYR A 449 9.02 -1.90 -12.49
N ALA A 450 8.62 -2.73 -13.44
CA ALA A 450 9.02 -2.55 -14.85
C ALA A 450 8.41 -1.25 -15.43
N TYR A 451 7.15 -0.98 -15.07
CA TYR A 451 6.42 0.23 -15.44
C TYR A 451 6.22 1.09 -14.21
N ARG A 452 6.93 2.20 -14.15
CA ARG A 452 7.02 3.05 -12.97
C ARG A 452 6.69 4.49 -13.26
N ILE A 453 6.15 5.18 -12.26
CA ILE A 453 5.96 6.63 -12.29
C ILE A 453 7.29 7.36 -12.09
N GLU A 454 7.37 8.58 -12.54
CA GLU A 454 8.48 9.47 -12.22
C GLU A 454 8.36 10.01 -10.79
N ILE A 455 9.50 10.11 -10.11
CA ILE A 455 9.58 10.66 -8.75
C ILE A 455 9.47 12.17 -8.83
N SER A 456 8.27 12.69 -8.58
CA SER A 456 7.97 14.12 -8.66
C SER A 456 8.38 14.82 -7.35
N TRP A 457 9.27 15.80 -7.43
CA TRP A 457 9.80 16.55 -6.28
C TRP A 457 8.73 17.34 -5.50
N TRP A 458 7.67 17.79 -6.18
CA TRP A 458 6.60 18.58 -5.54
C TRP A 458 5.81 17.80 -4.48
N ILE A 459 5.76 16.46 -4.55
CA ILE A 459 5.11 15.60 -3.54
C ILE A 459 5.82 15.75 -2.20
N PHE A 460 7.15 15.80 -2.22
CA PHE A 460 7.95 16.01 -1.02
C PHE A 460 7.67 17.37 -0.39
N VAL A 461 7.57 18.41 -1.20
CA VAL A 461 7.26 19.77 -0.74
C VAL A 461 5.86 19.83 -0.13
N ILE A 462 4.85 19.26 -0.80
CA ILE A 462 3.47 19.23 -0.27
C ILE A 462 3.40 18.46 1.05
N ALA A 463 4.06 17.30 1.17
CA ALA A 463 4.07 16.55 2.41
C ALA A 463 4.64 17.36 3.59
N VAL A 464 5.71 18.10 3.37
CA VAL A 464 6.29 19.00 4.39
C VAL A 464 5.34 20.16 4.72
N LEU A 465 4.73 20.79 3.72
CA LEU A 465 3.75 21.87 3.92
C LEU A 465 2.53 21.40 4.71
N VAL A 466 2.01 20.22 4.39
CA VAL A 466 0.90 19.61 5.13
C VAL A 466 1.30 19.31 6.57
N ALA A 467 2.49 18.75 6.81
CA ALA A 467 2.99 18.49 8.16
C ALA A 467 3.16 19.79 8.97
N LEU A 468 3.70 20.84 8.36
CA LEU A 468 3.83 22.17 8.99
C LEU A 468 2.46 22.78 9.29
N LEU A 469 1.50 22.67 8.39
CA LEU A 469 0.13 23.16 8.58
C LEU A 469 -0.55 22.45 9.75
N ILE A 470 -0.48 21.13 9.79
CA ILE A 470 -1.06 20.30 10.86
C ILE A 470 -0.42 20.68 12.20
N ALA A 471 0.92 20.79 12.25
CA ALA A 471 1.64 21.19 13.45
C ALA A 471 1.23 22.60 13.89
N PHE A 472 1.15 23.55 12.96
CA PHE A 472 0.74 24.92 13.24
C PHE A 472 -0.70 25.00 13.81
N ILE A 473 -1.65 24.29 13.22
CA ILE A 473 -3.04 24.22 13.71
C ILE A 473 -3.07 23.65 15.13
N THR A 474 -2.36 22.54 15.37
CA THR A 474 -2.31 21.87 16.68
C THR A 474 -1.75 22.80 17.77
N ILE A 475 -0.70 23.54 17.48
CA ILE A 475 -0.07 24.47 18.43
C ILE A 475 -0.93 25.70 18.64
N SER A 476 -1.49 26.24 17.56
CA SER A 476 -2.30 27.46 17.60
C SER A 476 -3.53 27.29 18.49
N PHE A 477 -4.18 26.11 18.45
CA PHE A 477 -5.31 25.81 19.33
C PHE A 477 -4.94 25.97 20.81
N GLN A 478 -3.81 25.45 21.23
CA GLN A 478 -3.35 25.57 22.62
C GLN A 478 -2.81 26.96 22.96
N ALA A 479 -2.10 27.58 22.03
CA ALA A 479 -1.56 28.93 22.21
C ALA A 479 -2.68 29.99 22.36
N ILE A 480 -3.74 29.87 21.57
CA ILE A 480 -4.94 30.72 21.65
C ILE A 480 -5.61 30.55 23.02
N LYS A 481 -5.83 29.31 23.47
CA LYS A 481 -6.42 29.01 24.78
C LYS A 481 -5.64 29.69 25.91
N THR A 482 -4.31 29.65 25.84
CA THR A 482 -3.42 30.28 26.84
C THR A 482 -3.43 31.80 26.72
N ALA A 483 -3.45 32.34 25.49
CA ALA A 483 -3.47 33.78 25.25
C ALA A 483 -4.80 34.46 25.66
N ILE A 484 -5.92 33.74 25.61
CA ILE A 484 -7.24 34.25 26.04
C ILE A 484 -7.40 34.19 27.57
N ALA A 485 -6.61 33.39 28.30
CA ALA A 485 -6.67 33.29 29.74
C ALA A 485 -6.50 34.66 30.43
N ASN A 486 -7.23 34.87 31.54
CA ASN A 486 -7.26 36.14 32.26
C ASN A 486 -5.87 36.45 32.84
N PRO A 487 -5.18 37.56 32.43
CA PRO A 487 -3.85 37.91 32.85
C PRO A 487 -3.75 38.17 34.38
N VAL A 488 -4.82 38.63 35.01
CA VAL A 488 -4.86 38.89 36.47
C VAL A 488 -4.74 37.58 37.27
N LYS A 489 -5.41 36.50 36.83
CA LYS A 489 -5.26 35.18 37.45
C LYS A 489 -3.85 34.59 37.22
N SER A 490 -3.24 34.86 36.07
CA SER A 490 -1.92 34.39 35.70
C SER A 490 -0.79 35.02 36.49
N LEU A 491 -0.96 36.25 37.00
CA LEU A 491 0.00 37.00 37.81
C LEU A 491 -0.22 36.78 39.32
N ARG A 492 -1.39 36.35 39.75
CA ARG A 492 -1.77 36.17 41.17
C ARG A 492 -1.54 34.73 41.69
N SER A 493 -1.16 33.79 40.85
CA SER A 493 -0.86 32.42 41.28
C SER A 493 0.54 32.35 41.92
N GLU A 494 0.63 32.54 43.23
CA GLU A 494 1.72 32.08 44.08
C GLU A 494 1.55 30.61 44.45
#